data_d985c2d7c77970eda04004a36c0110e8
#
_entry.id   d985c2d7c77970eda04004a36c0110e8
#
_cell.length_a   1.000
_cell.length_b   1.000
_cell.length_c   1.000
_cell.angle_alpha   90.00
_cell.angle_beta   90.00
_cell.angle_gamma   90.00
#
_symmetry.space_group_name_H-M   'P 1'
#
loop_
_entity.id
_entity.type
_entity.pdbx_description
1 polymer ?
#
loop_
_entity_poly.entity_id
_entity_poly.type
_entity_poly.pdbx_seq_one_letter_code
_entity_poly.pdbx_strand_id
1 'polypeptide(L)'
;LEPEAETAEDEVRNPPSDTRPVYVIGDNALTCYLAAKLTDAGHDVIVIAGKENNLSFSTNGISLKEDSSLKLSRYKFNTSFWIKEEPKLVIIAADAGHVNASLAAVAKDKIGAAPVLCFTPLKDVNYIEAMVGGNLFRAFFDGYLQQNGQQVFLYGRTPQVKICKNVNWEKENPFPDIFAYTGLNVEYETDTVRCYWEFFAPYAVGSLLSALNNKNLFDITKDKQLRDQIPRLIAETAAIAAGEGLELDCEPLVKKLYAAPMNYRFPLQDEINAGGYGEANLISSVLMNAAHSAKIRFMDSSLNKILKQIYNLILV
;
A
#
# COMPACT_ATOMS: atom_id res chain seq x y z
N LEU A 1 -41.93 26.00 -4.96
CA LEU A 1 -40.59 26.52 -4.66
C LEU A 1 -39.68 25.33 -4.52
N GLU A 2 -39.01 24.96 -5.62
CA GLU A 2 -37.93 23.98 -5.65
C GLU A 2 -36.70 24.64 -5.04
N PRO A 3 -35.91 23.93 -4.20
CA PRO A 3 -34.64 24.47 -3.72
C PRO A 3 -33.65 24.44 -4.90
N GLU A 4 -33.11 25.59 -5.25
CA GLU A 4 -32.00 25.73 -6.16
C GLU A 4 -30.82 24.89 -5.63
N ALA A 5 -30.35 23.95 -6.46
CA ALA A 5 -29.14 23.22 -6.20
C ALA A 5 -27.96 24.22 -6.24
N GLU A 6 -27.34 24.47 -5.10
CA GLU A 6 -26.05 25.14 -5.04
C GLU A 6 -25.07 24.37 -5.90
N THR A 7 -24.74 24.91 -7.05
CA THR A 7 -23.60 24.46 -7.85
C THR A 7 -22.33 24.73 -7.03
N ALA A 8 -21.70 23.68 -6.56
CA ALA A 8 -20.35 23.78 -6.03
C ALA A 8 -19.49 24.49 -7.08
N GLU A 9 -19.05 25.69 -6.77
CA GLU A 9 -18.09 26.44 -7.59
C GLU A 9 -16.86 25.54 -7.78
N ASP A 10 -16.56 25.22 -9.03
CA ASP A 10 -15.30 24.59 -9.40
C ASP A 10 -14.18 25.53 -8.95
N GLU A 11 -13.55 25.25 -7.82
CA GLU A 11 -12.36 25.95 -7.41
C GLU A 11 -11.35 25.90 -8.55
N VAL A 12 -10.99 27.06 -9.08
CA VAL A 12 -9.98 27.18 -10.15
C VAL A 12 -8.66 26.64 -9.57
N ARG A 13 -8.37 25.39 -9.88
CA ARG A 13 -7.14 24.71 -9.46
C ARG A 13 -5.98 25.36 -10.20
N ASN A 14 -5.15 26.08 -9.48
CA ASN A 14 -3.88 26.52 -10.03
C ASN A 14 -3.00 25.27 -10.27
N PRO A 15 -2.47 25.09 -11.49
CA PRO A 15 -1.56 23.97 -11.74
C PRO A 15 -0.33 24.07 -10.82
N PRO A 16 0.28 22.93 -10.45
CA PRO A 16 1.49 22.93 -9.64
C PRO A 16 2.57 23.82 -10.24
N SER A 17 3.23 24.63 -9.41
CA SER A 17 4.30 25.53 -9.85
C SER A 17 5.54 24.78 -10.39
N ASP A 18 5.80 23.59 -9.86
CA ASP A 18 6.85 22.69 -10.30
C ASP A 18 6.31 21.73 -11.36
N THR A 19 6.74 21.89 -12.59
CA THR A 19 6.29 21.15 -13.77
C THR A 19 7.06 19.86 -14.02
N ARG A 20 8.08 19.53 -13.19
CA ARG A 20 8.80 18.26 -13.31
C ARG A 20 7.85 17.08 -13.11
N PRO A 21 8.06 15.94 -13.81
CA PRO A 21 7.16 14.81 -13.72
C PRO A 21 7.21 14.09 -12.37
N VAL A 22 6.10 13.46 -12.03
CA VAL A 22 6.01 12.47 -10.96
C VAL A 22 6.05 11.07 -11.58
N TYR A 23 7.06 10.27 -11.21
CA TYR A 23 7.13 8.88 -11.66
C TYR A 23 6.48 7.97 -10.63
N VAL A 24 5.56 7.12 -11.10
CA VAL A 24 4.92 6.08 -10.27
C VAL A 24 5.32 4.71 -10.81
N ILE A 25 6.06 3.95 -10.01
CA ILE A 25 6.69 2.69 -10.40
C ILE A 25 5.95 1.52 -9.78
N GLY A 26 5.43 0.64 -10.61
CA GLY A 26 4.66 -0.54 -10.24
C GLY A 26 3.53 -0.79 -11.24
N ASP A 27 2.74 -1.84 -11.00
CA ASP A 27 1.66 -2.25 -11.89
C ASP A 27 0.43 -2.81 -11.15
N ASN A 28 0.35 -2.57 -9.85
CA ASN A 28 -0.74 -3.02 -8.99
C ASN A 28 -1.82 -1.92 -8.79
N ALA A 29 -2.86 -2.27 -8.04
CA ALA A 29 -3.98 -1.36 -7.73
C ALA A 29 -3.52 -0.04 -7.10
N LEU A 30 -2.52 -0.09 -6.21
CA LEU A 30 -2.00 1.11 -5.53
C LEU A 30 -1.27 2.04 -6.49
N THR A 31 -0.46 1.48 -7.39
CA THR A 31 0.20 2.25 -8.48
C THR A 31 -0.84 3.01 -9.30
N CYS A 32 -1.87 2.31 -9.77
CA CYS A 32 -2.92 2.89 -10.58
C CYS A 32 -3.72 3.96 -9.84
N TYR A 33 -4.02 3.71 -8.57
CA TYR A 33 -4.77 4.64 -7.72
C TYR A 33 -3.99 5.93 -7.47
N LEU A 34 -2.72 5.82 -7.05
CA LEU A 34 -1.88 7.00 -6.79
C LEU A 34 -1.63 7.80 -8.07
N ALA A 35 -1.38 7.13 -9.20
CA ALA A 35 -1.23 7.80 -10.50
C ALA A 35 -2.49 8.58 -10.88
N ALA A 36 -3.69 7.99 -10.70
CA ALA A 36 -4.95 8.67 -10.99
C ALA A 36 -5.16 9.92 -10.10
N LYS A 37 -4.93 9.79 -8.78
CA LYS A 37 -5.12 10.89 -7.83
C LYS A 37 -4.15 12.06 -8.09
N LEU A 38 -2.91 11.76 -8.44
CA LEU A 38 -1.91 12.77 -8.79
C LEU A 38 -2.24 13.44 -10.13
N THR A 39 -2.76 12.69 -11.10
CA THR A 39 -3.25 13.24 -12.38
C THR A 39 -4.43 14.19 -12.15
N ASP A 40 -5.39 13.83 -11.27
CA ASP A 40 -6.52 14.70 -10.92
C ASP A 40 -6.06 15.99 -10.22
N ALA A 41 -4.93 15.93 -9.49
CA ALA A 41 -4.32 17.11 -8.86
C ALA A 41 -3.52 17.98 -9.83
N GLY A 42 -3.45 17.60 -11.12
CA GLY A 42 -2.81 18.38 -12.19
C GLY A 42 -1.31 18.12 -12.34
N HIS A 43 -0.77 17.04 -11.77
CA HIS A 43 0.62 16.67 -11.99
C HIS A 43 0.83 15.97 -13.33
N ASP A 44 2.00 16.18 -13.94
CA ASP A 44 2.47 15.32 -15.05
C ASP A 44 2.93 13.99 -14.47
N VAL A 45 2.14 12.93 -14.68
CA VAL A 45 2.37 11.60 -14.13
C VAL A 45 2.85 10.65 -15.19
N ILE A 46 4.00 10.00 -14.95
CA ILE A 46 4.55 8.97 -15.81
C ILE A 46 4.58 7.64 -15.03
N VAL A 47 3.88 6.64 -15.54
CA VAL A 47 3.86 5.31 -14.95
C VAL A 47 4.97 4.45 -15.55
N ILE A 48 5.71 3.76 -14.68
CA ILE A 48 6.72 2.77 -15.06
C ILE A 48 6.23 1.40 -14.57
N ALA A 49 5.89 0.53 -15.52
CA ALA A 49 5.39 -0.82 -15.24
C ALA A 49 6.10 -1.87 -16.13
N GLY A 50 5.77 -3.13 -15.97
CA GLY A 50 6.18 -4.19 -16.88
C GLY A 50 5.68 -3.92 -18.32
N LYS A 51 6.33 -4.54 -19.33
CA LYS A 51 6.08 -4.25 -20.75
C LYS A 51 4.60 -4.34 -21.14
N GLU A 52 3.90 -5.38 -20.69
CA GLU A 52 2.50 -5.59 -21.03
C GLU A 52 1.60 -4.54 -20.38
N ASN A 53 1.83 -4.23 -19.11
CA ASN A 53 1.07 -3.24 -18.36
C ASN A 53 1.34 -1.81 -18.85
N ASN A 54 2.58 -1.48 -19.22
CA ASN A 54 2.90 -0.19 -19.85
C ASN A 54 2.08 0.05 -21.13
N LEU A 55 2.02 -0.94 -22.00
CA LEU A 55 1.22 -0.85 -23.23
C LEU A 55 -0.27 -0.71 -22.91
N SER A 56 -0.76 -1.49 -21.96
CA SER A 56 -2.16 -1.45 -21.54
C SER A 56 -2.52 -0.07 -20.94
N PHE A 57 -1.72 0.46 -20.05
CA PHE A 57 -1.96 1.76 -19.38
C PHE A 57 -1.97 2.94 -20.37
N SER A 58 -1.10 2.91 -21.37
CA SER A 58 -1.03 3.98 -22.38
C SER A 58 -2.14 3.90 -23.44
N THR A 59 -2.58 2.69 -23.81
CA THR A 59 -3.58 2.50 -24.88
C THR A 59 -5.00 2.46 -24.35
N ASN A 60 -5.26 1.59 -23.37
CA ASN A 60 -6.59 1.34 -22.83
C ASN A 60 -6.86 2.16 -21.57
N GLY A 61 -5.81 2.47 -20.79
CA GLY A 61 -5.90 3.13 -19.50
C GLY A 61 -6.49 2.24 -18.42
N ILE A 62 -6.92 2.87 -17.35
CA ILE A 62 -7.63 2.22 -16.24
C ILE A 62 -8.96 2.90 -15.97
N SER A 63 -9.84 2.19 -15.28
CA SER A 63 -11.07 2.74 -14.70
C SER A 63 -10.98 2.68 -13.18
N LEU A 64 -11.18 3.82 -12.51
CA LEU A 64 -11.22 3.91 -11.06
C LEU A 64 -12.65 4.06 -10.56
N LYS A 65 -13.04 3.23 -9.63
CA LYS A 65 -14.31 3.31 -8.91
C LYS A 65 -14.06 3.38 -7.42
N GLU A 66 -14.62 4.38 -6.78
CA GLU A 66 -14.56 4.55 -5.32
C GLU A 66 -15.96 4.33 -4.74
N ASP A 67 -16.08 3.59 -3.63
CA ASP A 67 -17.38 3.33 -2.97
C ASP A 67 -18.07 4.61 -2.51
N SER A 68 -17.32 5.63 -2.19
CA SER A 68 -17.82 6.96 -1.81
C SER A 68 -18.40 7.75 -3.00
N SER A 69 -18.14 7.30 -4.23
CA SER A 69 -18.55 7.97 -5.46
C SER A 69 -19.27 7.00 -6.39
N LEU A 70 -20.41 7.41 -6.92
CA LEU A 70 -21.10 6.66 -7.99
C LEU A 70 -20.38 6.82 -9.35
N LYS A 71 -19.37 7.67 -9.43
CA LYS A 71 -18.66 8.01 -10.66
C LYS A 71 -17.59 6.98 -10.97
N LEU A 72 -17.58 6.48 -12.19
CA LEU A 72 -16.50 5.73 -12.78
C LEU A 72 -15.59 6.69 -13.55
N SER A 73 -14.41 6.93 -13.05
CA SER A 73 -13.42 7.78 -13.72
C SER A 73 -12.48 6.92 -14.57
N ARG A 74 -12.05 7.46 -15.72
CA ARG A 74 -11.13 6.77 -16.63
C ARG A 74 -9.87 7.59 -16.82
N TYR A 75 -8.72 6.92 -16.77
CA TYR A 75 -7.40 7.52 -16.87
C TYR A 75 -6.57 6.80 -17.91
N LYS A 76 -5.86 7.58 -18.72
CA LYS A 76 -4.75 7.10 -19.55
C LYS A 76 -3.48 7.74 -19.03
N PHE A 77 -2.44 6.95 -18.87
CA PHE A 77 -1.17 7.44 -18.34
C PHE A 77 -0.12 7.56 -19.43
N ASN A 78 0.73 8.56 -19.31
CA ASN A 78 2.02 8.53 -19.95
C ASN A 78 2.83 7.39 -19.34
N THR A 79 3.52 6.61 -20.16
CA THR A 79 4.29 5.46 -19.67
C THR A 79 5.74 5.52 -20.12
N SER A 80 6.63 4.96 -19.34
CA SER A 80 8.05 4.81 -19.66
C SER A 80 8.57 3.49 -19.11
N PHE A 81 9.75 3.05 -19.56
CA PHE A 81 10.45 1.90 -18.99
C PHE A 81 11.54 2.31 -17.99
N TRP A 82 11.87 3.59 -17.93
CA TRP A 82 12.88 4.16 -17.02
C TRP A 82 12.62 5.64 -16.79
N ILE A 83 13.26 6.21 -15.78
CA ILE A 83 13.24 7.65 -15.51
C ILE A 83 14.07 8.35 -16.59
N LYS A 84 13.44 9.22 -17.38
CA LYS A 84 14.06 9.93 -18.51
C LYS A 84 14.65 11.28 -18.13
N GLU A 85 13.99 11.97 -17.23
CA GLU A 85 14.31 13.34 -16.82
C GLU A 85 14.19 13.48 -15.30
N GLU A 86 14.75 14.53 -14.75
CA GLU A 86 14.74 14.77 -13.30
C GLU A 86 13.30 14.81 -12.76
N PRO A 87 12.94 13.95 -11.82
CA PRO A 87 11.60 13.91 -11.27
C PRO A 87 11.36 14.98 -10.20
N LYS A 88 10.10 15.37 -10.03
CA LYS A 88 9.63 16.08 -8.84
C LYS A 88 9.48 15.11 -7.66
N LEU A 89 9.02 13.89 -7.94
CA LEU A 89 8.81 12.81 -7.00
C LEU A 89 8.93 11.47 -7.70
N VAL A 90 9.49 10.48 -7.03
CA VAL A 90 9.41 9.07 -7.42
C VAL A 90 8.59 8.31 -6.39
N ILE A 91 7.59 7.57 -6.83
CA ILE A 91 6.79 6.68 -6.00
C ILE A 91 7.09 5.25 -6.43
N ILE A 92 7.51 4.41 -5.49
CA ILE A 92 7.67 2.96 -5.66
C ILE A 92 6.49 2.30 -4.96
N ALA A 93 5.54 1.78 -5.75
CA ALA A 93 4.34 1.11 -5.26
C ALA A 93 4.25 -0.31 -5.83
N ALA A 94 5.36 -1.02 -5.79
CA ALA A 94 5.47 -2.39 -6.30
C ALA A 94 5.27 -3.41 -5.18
N ASP A 95 4.67 -4.55 -5.54
CA ASP A 95 4.59 -5.71 -4.66
C ASP A 95 5.99 -6.24 -4.32
N ALA A 96 6.10 -6.94 -3.20
CA ALA A 96 7.38 -7.45 -2.71
C ALA A 96 8.17 -8.26 -3.76
N GLY A 97 7.47 -9.04 -4.59
CA GLY A 97 8.08 -9.84 -5.65
C GLY A 97 8.60 -9.01 -6.84
N HIS A 98 8.10 -7.80 -7.03
CA HIS A 98 8.39 -6.95 -8.18
C HIS A 98 9.27 -5.73 -7.84
N VAL A 99 9.56 -5.48 -6.56
CA VAL A 99 10.37 -4.32 -6.13
C VAL A 99 11.73 -4.29 -6.82
N ASN A 100 12.44 -5.42 -6.90
CA ASN A 100 13.76 -5.48 -7.55
C ASN A 100 13.71 -5.14 -9.05
N ALA A 101 12.69 -5.63 -9.76
CA ALA A 101 12.48 -5.30 -11.17
C ALA A 101 12.14 -3.80 -11.34
N SER A 102 11.35 -3.25 -10.43
CA SER A 102 10.99 -1.83 -10.40
C SER A 102 12.21 -0.94 -10.14
N LEU A 103 13.11 -1.37 -9.25
CA LEU A 103 14.35 -0.64 -8.95
C LEU A 103 15.32 -0.59 -10.13
N ALA A 104 15.30 -1.57 -11.02
CA ALA A 104 16.11 -1.54 -12.25
C ALA A 104 15.74 -0.36 -13.16
N ALA A 105 14.52 0.18 -13.05
CA ALA A 105 14.07 1.37 -13.78
C ALA A 105 14.54 2.69 -13.13
N VAL A 106 15.09 2.60 -11.91
CA VAL A 106 15.51 3.75 -11.10
C VAL A 106 17.01 3.94 -11.23
N ALA A 107 17.42 4.79 -12.18
CA ALA A 107 18.82 5.19 -12.30
C ALA A 107 19.11 6.30 -11.28
N LYS A 108 20.01 6.03 -10.32
CA LYS A 108 20.38 6.95 -9.23
C LYS A 108 20.78 8.34 -9.72
N ASP A 109 21.49 8.41 -10.83
CA ASP A 109 21.95 9.64 -11.47
C ASP A 109 20.81 10.49 -12.06
N LYS A 110 19.62 9.89 -12.27
CA LYS A 110 18.44 10.58 -12.79
C LYS A 110 17.48 11.06 -11.69
N ILE A 111 17.54 10.49 -10.50
CA ILE A 111 16.67 10.89 -9.38
C ILE A 111 17.14 12.23 -8.81
N GLY A 112 18.46 12.50 -8.79
CA GLY A 112 19.00 13.72 -8.22
C GLY A 112 18.67 13.87 -6.75
N ALA A 113 18.10 15.04 -6.40
CA ALA A 113 17.64 15.37 -5.05
C ALA A 113 16.14 15.08 -4.83
N ALA A 114 15.46 14.49 -5.80
CA ALA A 114 14.03 14.25 -5.68
C ALA A 114 13.69 13.27 -4.53
N PRO A 115 12.62 13.50 -3.78
CA PRO A 115 12.15 12.56 -2.78
C PRO A 115 11.67 11.26 -3.44
N VAL A 116 11.89 10.14 -2.74
CA VAL A 116 11.42 8.82 -3.17
C VAL A 116 10.49 8.27 -2.11
N LEU A 117 9.22 8.08 -2.44
CA LEU A 117 8.24 7.41 -1.57
C LEU A 117 8.21 5.92 -1.88
N CYS A 118 8.41 5.09 -0.85
CA CYS A 118 8.40 3.64 -0.99
C CYS A 118 7.21 3.02 -0.25
N PHE A 119 6.21 2.58 -1.01
CA PHE A 119 5.08 1.79 -0.55
C PHE A 119 5.39 0.31 -0.77
N THR A 120 6.02 -0.33 0.19
CA THR A 120 6.28 -1.76 0.13
C THR A 120 6.00 -2.41 1.48
N PRO A 121 5.43 -3.62 1.50
CA PRO A 121 5.25 -4.38 2.73
C PRO A 121 6.56 -4.96 3.28
N LEU A 122 7.68 -4.85 2.54
CA LEU A 122 8.99 -5.26 3.02
C LEU A 122 9.39 -4.43 4.24
N LYS A 123 9.89 -5.08 5.28
CA LYS A 123 10.36 -4.40 6.48
C LYS A 123 11.71 -3.75 6.26
N ASP A 124 12.67 -4.50 5.72
CA ASP A 124 14.00 -3.98 5.40
C ASP A 124 14.02 -3.38 4.00
N VAL A 125 14.35 -2.10 3.94
CA VAL A 125 14.46 -1.32 2.71
C VAL A 125 15.84 -0.69 2.53
N ASN A 126 16.82 -1.09 3.32
CA ASN A 126 18.18 -0.52 3.27
C ASN A 126 18.80 -0.64 1.88
N TYR A 127 18.52 -1.73 1.18
CA TYR A 127 19.00 -1.89 -0.19
C TYR A 127 18.32 -0.91 -1.17
N ILE A 128 17.05 -0.56 -0.96
CA ILE A 128 16.36 0.47 -1.74
C ILE A 128 17.00 1.84 -1.48
N GLU A 129 17.24 2.15 -0.20
CA GLU A 129 17.89 3.39 0.20
C GLU A 129 19.31 3.52 -0.40
N ALA A 130 20.07 2.43 -0.42
CA ALA A 130 21.39 2.40 -1.06
C ALA A 130 21.32 2.68 -2.57
N MET A 131 20.24 2.26 -3.24
CA MET A 131 20.04 2.46 -4.67
C MET A 131 19.55 3.87 -5.01
N VAL A 132 18.63 4.43 -4.21
CA VAL A 132 18.01 5.74 -4.50
C VAL A 132 18.70 6.91 -3.79
N GLY A 133 19.62 6.64 -2.84
CA GLY A 133 20.24 7.66 -2.01
C GLY A 133 19.38 8.05 -0.80
N GLY A 134 19.87 8.99 0.02
CA GLY A 134 19.27 9.34 1.32
C GLY A 134 17.89 10.02 1.29
N ASN A 135 17.27 10.17 0.13
CA ASN A 135 15.95 10.81 -0.02
C ASN A 135 14.78 9.81 0.01
N LEU A 136 15.00 8.61 0.55
CA LEU A 136 13.95 7.61 0.72
C LEU A 136 13.05 7.95 1.91
N PHE A 137 11.75 7.93 1.65
CA PHE A 137 10.69 8.00 2.65
C PHE A 137 9.84 6.73 2.58
N ARG A 138 9.54 6.14 3.73
CA ARG A 138 8.59 5.04 3.82
C ARG A 138 7.18 5.60 3.75
N ALA A 139 6.32 4.93 3.01
CA ALA A 139 4.91 5.29 2.98
C ALA A 139 4.03 4.06 3.17
N PHE A 140 2.93 4.24 3.89
CA PHE A 140 1.97 3.18 4.20
C PHE A 140 0.58 3.65 3.77
N PHE A 141 -0.10 2.80 3.02
CA PHE A 141 -1.44 3.06 2.52
C PHE A 141 -2.47 2.32 3.36
N ASP A 142 -3.30 3.05 4.06
CA ASP A 142 -4.42 2.50 4.83
C ASP A 142 -5.72 2.64 4.05
N GLY A 143 -5.98 1.69 3.18
CA GLY A 143 -7.16 1.61 2.34
C GLY A 143 -7.31 0.23 1.73
N TYR A 144 -8.46 -0.04 1.16
CA TYR A 144 -8.80 -1.34 0.58
C TYR A 144 -8.92 -1.20 -0.94
N LEU A 145 -7.80 -1.46 -1.63
CA LEU A 145 -7.72 -1.42 -3.10
C LEU A 145 -7.73 -2.83 -3.67
N GLN A 146 -8.48 -3.01 -4.74
CA GLN A 146 -8.46 -4.24 -5.53
C GLN A 146 -8.43 -3.91 -7.01
N GLN A 147 -7.70 -4.69 -7.78
CA GLN A 147 -7.65 -4.57 -9.22
C GLN A 147 -8.23 -5.82 -9.88
N ASN A 148 -9.09 -5.59 -10.87
CA ASN A 148 -9.61 -6.64 -11.73
C ASN A 148 -9.41 -6.21 -13.19
N GLY A 149 -8.38 -6.73 -13.81
CA GLY A 149 -7.93 -6.28 -15.13
C GLY A 149 -7.56 -4.79 -15.11
N GLN A 150 -8.30 -3.99 -15.88
CA GLN A 150 -8.11 -2.53 -15.96
C GLN A 150 -8.99 -1.74 -14.98
N GLN A 151 -9.77 -2.41 -14.16
CA GLN A 151 -10.61 -1.75 -13.17
C GLN A 151 -9.94 -1.77 -11.80
N VAL A 152 -9.84 -0.62 -11.18
CA VAL A 152 -9.38 -0.43 -9.81
C VAL A 152 -10.55 0.01 -8.96
N PHE A 153 -10.75 -0.66 -7.84
CA PHE A 153 -11.79 -0.39 -6.88
C PHE A 153 -11.16 0.07 -5.57
N LEU A 154 -11.60 1.20 -5.05
CA LEU A 154 -11.37 1.59 -3.67
C LEU A 154 -12.64 1.28 -2.88
N TYR A 155 -12.53 0.39 -1.92
CA TYR A 155 -13.63 0.01 -1.03
C TYR A 155 -13.61 0.80 0.27
N GLY A 156 -14.81 1.16 0.74
CA GLY A 156 -15.00 1.76 2.06
C GLY A 156 -14.65 3.24 2.11
N ARG A 157 -13.95 3.64 3.18
CA ARG A 157 -13.62 5.04 3.47
C ARG A 157 -12.49 5.59 2.60
N THR A 158 -12.37 6.92 2.59
CA THR A 158 -11.20 7.61 2.06
C THR A 158 -9.93 7.05 2.70
N PRO A 159 -8.95 6.65 1.89
CA PRO A 159 -7.72 6.05 2.40
C PRO A 159 -6.85 7.09 3.10
N GLN A 160 -6.04 6.60 4.04
CA GLN A 160 -5.00 7.37 4.70
C GLN A 160 -3.63 6.95 4.17
N VAL A 161 -2.77 7.93 3.96
CA VAL A 161 -1.37 7.73 3.61
C VAL A 161 -0.51 8.25 4.77
N LYS A 162 0.28 7.38 5.40
CA LYS A 162 1.30 7.81 6.37
C LYS A 162 2.65 7.84 5.68
N ILE A 163 3.33 8.98 5.73
CA ILE A 163 4.69 9.14 5.23
C ILE A 163 5.63 9.25 6.42
N CYS A 164 6.61 8.36 6.47
CA CYS A 164 7.45 8.19 7.65
C CYS A 164 8.93 8.35 7.31
N LYS A 165 9.61 9.20 8.05
CA LYS A 165 11.07 9.34 8.08
C LYS A 165 11.48 10.06 9.35
N ASN A 166 12.62 9.72 9.91
CA ASN A 166 13.18 10.45 11.06
C ASN A 166 13.79 11.76 10.59
N VAL A 167 12.94 12.77 10.35
CA VAL A 167 13.32 14.13 9.90
C VAL A 167 12.50 15.18 10.64
N ASN A 168 12.98 16.43 10.58
CA ASN A 168 12.18 17.56 11.04
C ASN A 168 11.18 17.99 9.97
N TRP A 169 9.94 17.47 10.03
CA TRP A 169 8.87 17.72 9.07
C TRP A 169 8.52 19.20 8.87
N GLU A 170 8.68 20.05 9.87
CA GLU A 170 8.41 21.49 9.74
C GLU A 170 9.38 22.17 8.77
N LYS A 171 10.60 21.66 8.66
CA LYS A 171 11.65 22.24 7.82
C LYS A 171 11.90 21.48 6.51
N GLU A 172 11.63 20.18 6.50
CA GLU A 172 12.09 19.26 5.47
C GLU A 172 10.96 18.53 4.76
N ASN A 173 9.72 19.03 4.84
CA ASN A 173 8.58 18.37 4.20
C ASN A 173 8.43 18.79 2.72
N PRO A 174 8.77 17.91 1.76
CA PRO A 174 8.64 18.23 0.33
C PRO A 174 7.25 17.91 -0.25
N PHE A 175 6.32 17.38 0.55
CA PHE A 175 5.10 16.75 0.03
C PHE A 175 3.83 17.61 0.02
N PRO A 176 3.66 18.68 0.83
CA PRO A 176 2.37 19.37 0.92
C PRO A 176 1.82 19.81 -0.43
N ASP A 177 2.65 20.43 -1.27
CA ASP A 177 2.25 20.88 -2.61
C ASP A 177 2.01 19.71 -3.58
N ILE A 178 2.68 18.57 -3.37
CA ILE A 178 2.53 17.39 -4.24
C ILE A 178 1.21 16.70 -3.98
N PHE A 179 0.81 16.59 -2.71
CA PHE A 179 -0.44 15.94 -2.32
C PHE A 179 -1.63 16.89 -2.19
N ALA A 180 -1.41 18.19 -2.38
CA ALA A 180 -2.50 19.14 -2.49
C ALA A 180 -3.49 18.69 -3.59
N TYR A 181 -4.77 18.84 -3.32
CA TYR A 181 -5.88 18.52 -4.25
C TYR A 181 -5.99 17.05 -4.71
N THR A 182 -5.17 16.14 -4.18
CA THR A 182 -5.28 14.70 -4.49
C THR A 182 -6.50 14.04 -3.83
N GLY A 183 -7.08 14.69 -2.81
CA GLY A 183 -8.12 14.09 -1.96
C GLY A 183 -7.61 12.97 -1.05
N LEU A 184 -6.29 12.76 -0.96
CA LEU A 184 -5.67 11.82 -0.04
C LEU A 184 -5.54 12.47 1.34
N ASN A 185 -5.84 11.70 2.39
CA ASN A 185 -5.50 12.10 3.76
C ASN A 185 -4.06 11.68 4.05
N VAL A 186 -3.14 12.66 4.11
CA VAL A 186 -1.70 12.41 4.29
C VAL A 186 -1.26 12.85 5.67
N GLU A 187 -0.64 11.95 6.41
CA GLU A 187 -0.03 12.18 7.72
C GLU A 187 1.49 11.97 7.66
N TYR A 188 2.21 12.74 8.47
CA TYR A 188 3.67 12.73 8.52
C TYR A 188 4.13 12.27 9.90
N GLU A 189 4.96 11.23 9.93
CA GLU A 189 5.40 10.57 11.15
C GLU A 189 6.92 10.42 11.21
N THR A 190 7.47 10.43 12.41
CA THR A 190 8.91 10.21 12.63
C THR A 190 9.24 8.76 13.00
N ASP A 191 8.31 8.05 13.65
CA ASP A 191 8.51 6.66 14.08
C ASP A 191 8.14 5.67 12.97
N THR A 192 9.08 5.42 12.07
CA THR A 192 8.90 4.50 10.94
C THR A 192 8.62 3.06 11.39
N VAL A 193 9.18 2.63 12.53
CA VAL A 193 8.98 1.27 13.06
C VAL A 193 7.54 1.09 13.54
N ARG A 194 7.02 2.07 14.26
CA ARG A 194 5.63 2.10 14.70
C ARG A 194 4.68 2.08 13.51
N CYS A 195 4.87 2.98 12.55
CA CYS A 195 4.03 3.06 11.35
C CYS A 195 4.02 1.73 10.57
N TYR A 196 5.19 1.09 10.47
CA TYR A 196 5.30 -0.21 9.82
C TYR A 196 4.43 -1.27 10.51
N TRP A 197 4.54 -1.41 11.83
CA TRP A 197 3.80 -2.43 12.55
C TRP A 197 2.30 -2.14 12.66
N GLU A 198 1.89 -0.87 12.76
CA GLU A 198 0.48 -0.46 12.69
C GLU A 198 -0.16 -0.78 11.34
N PHE A 199 0.63 -0.74 10.26
CA PHE A 199 0.22 -1.19 8.93
C PHE A 199 0.27 -2.72 8.82
N PHE A 200 1.41 -3.33 9.15
CA PHE A 200 1.69 -4.74 8.87
C PHE A 200 0.86 -5.70 9.73
N ALA A 201 0.64 -5.41 11.01
CA ALA A 201 -0.07 -6.33 11.91
C ALA A 201 -1.51 -6.63 11.44
N PRO A 202 -2.38 -5.65 11.18
CA PRO A 202 -3.72 -5.93 10.66
C PRO A 202 -3.68 -6.52 9.24
N TYR A 203 -2.74 -6.10 8.39
CA TYR A 203 -2.55 -6.65 7.07
C TYR A 203 -2.23 -8.15 7.12
N ALA A 204 -1.25 -8.57 7.90
CA ALA A 204 -0.85 -9.97 8.04
C ALA A 204 -1.99 -10.83 8.62
N VAL A 205 -2.63 -10.38 9.70
CA VAL A 205 -3.72 -11.14 10.34
C VAL A 205 -4.92 -11.26 9.40
N GLY A 206 -5.33 -10.16 8.75
CA GLY A 206 -6.44 -10.17 7.80
C GLY A 206 -6.16 -11.08 6.60
N SER A 207 -4.96 -10.97 5.99
CA SER A 207 -4.53 -11.79 4.86
C SER A 207 -4.53 -13.27 5.21
N LEU A 208 -3.92 -13.65 6.33
CA LEU A 208 -3.80 -15.05 6.74
C LEU A 208 -5.16 -15.69 7.05
N LEU A 209 -6.02 -15.00 7.81
CA LEU A 209 -7.36 -15.53 8.12
C LEU A 209 -8.22 -15.64 6.86
N SER A 210 -8.18 -14.64 6.00
CA SER A 210 -8.97 -14.62 4.77
C SER A 210 -8.52 -15.73 3.80
N ALA A 211 -7.23 -15.91 3.64
CA ALA A 211 -6.65 -16.92 2.78
C ALA A 211 -6.96 -18.34 3.27
N LEU A 212 -6.72 -18.63 4.56
CA LEU A 212 -6.96 -19.95 5.15
C LEU A 212 -8.42 -20.39 5.02
N ASN A 213 -9.36 -19.47 5.19
CA ASN A 213 -10.80 -19.77 5.18
C ASN A 213 -11.44 -19.54 3.81
N ASN A 214 -10.71 -19.05 2.83
CA ASN A 214 -11.21 -18.59 1.53
C ASN A 214 -12.44 -17.69 1.66
N LYS A 215 -12.42 -16.78 2.64
CA LYS A 215 -13.49 -15.83 2.96
C LYS A 215 -12.95 -14.40 2.93
N ASN A 216 -13.76 -13.44 2.51
CA ASN A 216 -13.42 -12.04 2.72
C ASN A 216 -13.45 -11.71 4.22
N LEU A 217 -12.83 -10.60 4.60
CA LEU A 217 -12.70 -10.26 6.03
C LEU A 217 -14.05 -9.92 6.68
N PHE A 218 -15.00 -9.36 5.91
CA PHE A 218 -16.35 -9.11 6.41
C PHE A 218 -17.05 -10.41 6.84
N ASP A 219 -16.97 -11.47 6.02
CA ASP A 219 -17.57 -12.77 6.35
C ASP A 219 -16.88 -13.41 7.57
N ILE A 220 -15.56 -13.23 7.70
CA ILE A 220 -14.80 -13.65 8.90
C ILE A 220 -15.34 -12.95 10.14
N THR A 221 -15.64 -11.66 10.08
CA THR A 221 -16.16 -10.91 11.24
C THR A 221 -17.59 -11.30 11.62
N LYS A 222 -18.36 -11.92 10.73
CA LYS A 222 -19.71 -12.47 11.02
C LYS A 222 -19.66 -13.87 11.63
N ASP A 223 -18.62 -14.62 11.37
CA ASP A 223 -18.38 -15.93 11.97
C ASP A 223 -17.76 -15.75 13.36
N LYS A 224 -18.50 -16.10 14.41
CA LYS A 224 -18.06 -15.89 15.80
C LYS A 224 -16.71 -16.54 16.09
N GLN A 225 -16.48 -17.78 15.61
CA GLN A 225 -15.24 -18.51 15.89
C GLN A 225 -14.03 -17.86 15.22
N LEU A 226 -14.20 -17.37 14.01
CA LEU A 226 -13.13 -16.69 13.27
C LEU A 226 -12.89 -15.29 13.81
N ARG A 227 -13.97 -14.55 14.09
CA ARG A 227 -13.90 -13.20 14.66
C ARG A 227 -13.13 -13.17 15.97
N ASP A 228 -13.39 -14.14 16.86
CA ASP A 228 -12.76 -14.21 18.17
C ASP A 228 -11.24 -14.55 18.08
N GLN A 229 -10.74 -14.99 16.92
CA GLN A 229 -9.32 -15.19 16.68
C GLN A 229 -8.57 -13.87 16.39
N ILE A 230 -9.24 -12.86 15.83
CA ILE A 230 -8.62 -11.60 15.40
C ILE A 230 -7.87 -10.90 16.55
N PRO A 231 -8.48 -10.63 17.72
CA PRO A 231 -7.78 -9.98 18.83
C PRO A 231 -6.56 -10.77 19.30
N ARG A 232 -6.66 -12.10 19.33
CA ARG A 232 -5.59 -12.98 19.75
C ARG A 232 -4.40 -12.92 18.78
N LEU A 233 -4.64 -12.98 17.47
CA LEU A 233 -3.59 -12.93 16.47
C LEU A 233 -2.93 -11.54 16.39
N ILE A 234 -3.71 -10.47 16.58
CA ILE A 234 -3.16 -9.11 16.73
C ILE A 234 -2.26 -9.02 17.96
N ALA A 235 -2.68 -9.58 19.10
CA ALA A 235 -1.86 -9.59 20.30
C ALA A 235 -0.57 -10.43 20.12
N GLU A 236 -0.62 -11.57 19.42
CA GLU A 236 0.59 -12.34 19.06
C GLU A 236 1.54 -11.50 18.19
N THR A 237 1.00 -10.75 17.21
CA THR A 237 1.81 -9.88 16.35
C THR A 237 2.40 -8.71 17.15
N ALA A 238 1.63 -8.10 18.05
CA ALA A 238 2.11 -7.05 18.94
C ALA A 238 3.22 -7.52 19.88
N ALA A 239 3.11 -8.75 20.41
CA ALA A 239 4.17 -9.35 21.22
C ALA A 239 5.47 -9.53 20.42
N ILE A 240 5.38 -9.87 19.14
CA ILE A 240 6.54 -9.94 18.23
C ILE A 240 7.14 -8.53 18.02
N ALA A 241 6.31 -7.52 17.79
CA ALA A 241 6.75 -6.14 17.63
C ALA A 241 7.42 -5.57 18.90
N ALA A 242 6.99 -6.02 20.08
CA ALA A 242 7.58 -5.64 21.37
C ALA A 242 9.06 -6.04 21.48
N GLY A 243 9.50 -7.07 20.76
CA GLY A 243 10.92 -7.43 20.66
C GLY A 243 11.78 -6.39 19.96
N GLU A 244 11.21 -5.44 19.28
CA GLU A 244 11.86 -4.27 18.66
C GLU A 244 11.73 -3.01 19.52
N GLY A 245 11.30 -3.17 20.78
CA GLY A 245 11.10 -2.07 21.71
C GLY A 245 9.82 -1.27 21.48
N LEU A 246 8.87 -1.84 20.74
CA LEU A 246 7.63 -1.17 20.36
C LEU A 246 6.43 -1.75 21.10
N GLU A 247 5.73 -0.93 21.86
CA GLU A 247 4.42 -1.25 22.41
C GLU A 247 3.32 -0.80 21.44
N LEU A 248 2.58 -1.77 20.89
CA LEU A 248 1.46 -1.52 19.98
C LEU A 248 0.13 -1.51 20.74
N ASP A 249 -0.70 -0.51 20.48
CA ASP A 249 -2.10 -0.53 20.87
C ASP A 249 -2.88 -1.49 19.95
N CYS A 250 -3.33 -2.60 20.51
CA CYS A 250 -4.05 -3.62 19.75
C CYS A 250 -5.50 -3.22 19.41
N GLU A 251 -6.13 -2.36 20.21
CA GLU A 251 -7.55 -2.04 20.03
C GLU A 251 -7.87 -1.34 18.71
N PRO A 252 -7.15 -0.30 18.28
CA PRO A 252 -7.35 0.31 16.95
C PRO A 252 -7.12 -0.66 15.80
N LEU A 253 -6.14 -1.56 15.92
CA LEU A 253 -5.82 -2.55 14.89
C LEU A 253 -6.92 -3.59 14.72
N VAL A 254 -7.51 -4.05 15.82
CA VAL A 254 -8.67 -4.95 15.81
C VAL A 254 -9.89 -4.23 15.21
N LYS A 255 -10.17 -2.98 15.62
CA LYS A 255 -11.27 -2.18 15.08
C LYS A 255 -11.15 -1.99 13.57
N LYS A 256 -9.92 -1.78 13.08
CA LYS A 256 -9.63 -1.66 11.64
C LYS A 256 -10.06 -2.92 10.88
N LEU A 257 -9.72 -4.10 11.38
CA LEU A 257 -10.12 -5.37 10.77
C LEU A 257 -11.64 -5.59 10.81
N TYR A 258 -12.31 -5.18 11.89
CA TYR A 258 -13.77 -5.30 11.99
C TYR A 258 -14.51 -4.34 11.05
N ALA A 259 -13.89 -3.25 10.64
CA ALA A 259 -14.44 -2.26 9.72
C ALA A 259 -14.15 -2.56 8.23
N ALA A 260 -13.58 -3.73 7.92
CA ALA A 260 -13.24 -4.09 6.56
C ALA A 260 -14.47 -4.15 5.64
N PRO A 261 -14.34 -3.69 4.40
CA PRO A 261 -15.43 -3.69 3.43
C PRO A 261 -15.87 -5.10 3.03
N MET A 262 -17.17 -5.24 2.71
CA MET A 262 -17.79 -6.54 2.40
C MET A 262 -17.14 -7.26 1.21
N ASN A 263 -16.76 -6.53 0.17
CA ASN A 263 -16.31 -7.12 -1.09
C ASN A 263 -14.78 -7.17 -1.24
N TYR A 264 -14.03 -6.71 -0.24
CA TYR A 264 -12.58 -6.68 -0.34
C TYR A 264 -11.97 -8.07 -0.13
N ARG A 265 -11.03 -8.42 -1.00
CA ARG A 265 -10.20 -9.63 -0.90
C ARG A 265 -8.74 -9.24 -0.74
N PHE A 266 -8.04 -9.90 0.16
CA PHE A 266 -6.60 -9.69 0.30
C PHE A 266 -5.83 -10.32 -0.87
N PRO A 267 -4.72 -9.71 -1.31
CA PRO A 267 -3.89 -10.25 -2.40
C PRO A 267 -3.48 -11.70 -2.19
N LEU A 268 -3.17 -12.11 -0.97
CA LEU A 268 -2.81 -13.49 -0.62
C LEU A 268 -3.89 -14.52 -1.02
N GLN A 269 -5.18 -14.16 -0.94
CA GLN A 269 -6.25 -15.09 -1.36
C GLN A 269 -6.19 -15.36 -2.86
N ASP A 270 -5.98 -14.30 -3.65
CA ASP A 270 -5.94 -14.41 -5.10
C ASP A 270 -4.66 -15.11 -5.55
N GLU A 271 -3.54 -14.85 -4.86
CA GLU A 271 -2.28 -15.54 -5.11
C GLU A 271 -2.37 -17.04 -4.85
N ILE A 272 -2.95 -17.47 -3.72
CA ILE A 272 -3.14 -18.91 -3.41
C ILE A 272 -4.03 -19.58 -4.45
N ASN A 273 -5.12 -18.92 -4.86
CA ASN A 273 -6.00 -19.44 -5.90
C ASN A 273 -5.28 -19.61 -7.25
N ALA A 274 -4.24 -18.80 -7.50
CA ALA A 274 -3.37 -18.92 -8.66
C ALA A 274 -2.18 -19.90 -8.46
N GLY A 275 -2.07 -20.56 -7.30
CA GLY A 275 -0.98 -21.48 -6.96
C GLY A 275 0.32 -20.79 -6.52
N GLY A 276 0.26 -19.48 -6.20
CA GLY A 276 1.39 -18.71 -5.70
C GLY A 276 1.51 -18.74 -4.18
N TYR A 277 2.66 -18.30 -3.66
CA TYR A 277 2.96 -18.24 -2.21
C TYR A 277 3.91 -17.10 -1.82
N GLY A 278 4.18 -16.17 -2.72
CA GLY A 278 5.12 -15.06 -2.48
C GLY A 278 4.70 -14.18 -1.31
N GLU A 279 3.43 -13.86 -1.21
CA GLU A 279 2.85 -13.06 -0.13
C GLU A 279 2.88 -13.82 1.21
N ALA A 280 2.59 -15.14 1.22
CA ALA A 280 2.72 -15.96 2.41
C ALA A 280 4.18 -16.01 2.90
N ASN A 281 5.14 -16.12 1.97
CA ASN A 281 6.58 -16.09 2.30
C ASN A 281 6.99 -14.73 2.89
N LEU A 282 6.48 -13.63 2.33
CA LEU A 282 6.74 -12.30 2.85
C LEU A 282 6.27 -12.18 4.31
N ILE A 283 4.99 -12.50 4.56
CA ILE A 283 4.40 -12.43 5.89
C ILE A 283 5.17 -13.33 6.87
N SER A 284 5.47 -14.57 6.45
CA SER A 284 6.24 -15.51 7.25
C SER A 284 7.63 -14.99 7.60
N SER A 285 8.37 -14.47 6.61
CA SER A 285 9.74 -13.99 6.81
C SER A 285 9.81 -12.80 7.76
N VAL A 286 8.89 -11.85 7.63
CA VAL A 286 8.81 -10.69 8.55
C VAL A 286 8.53 -11.15 9.98
N LEU A 287 7.51 -12.01 10.17
CA LEU A 287 7.14 -12.49 11.50
C LEU A 287 8.25 -13.35 12.14
N MET A 288 8.89 -14.23 11.37
CA MET A 288 9.97 -15.09 11.87
C MET A 288 11.20 -14.29 12.25
N ASN A 289 11.62 -13.34 11.42
CA ASN A 289 12.80 -12.52 11.69
C ASN A 289 12.59 -11.63 12.93
N ALA A 290 11.43 -11.00 13.04
CA ALA A 290 11.09 -10.17 14.18
C ALA A 290 10.94 -11.01 15.47
N ALA A 291 10.30 -12.18 15.40
CA ALA A 291 10.16 -13.10 16.54
C ALA A 291 11.55 -13.63 17.01
N HIS A 292 12.47 -13.91 16.07
CA HIS A 292 13.83 -14.30 16.39
C HIS A 292 14.55 -13.19 17.17
N SER A 293 14.46 -11.95 16.71
CA SER A 293 15.01 -10.78 17.39
C SER A 293 14.41 -10.59 18.78
N ALA A 294 13.10 -10.86 18.93
CA ALA A 294 12.36 -10.82 20.19
C ALA A 294 12.64 -12.01 21.13
N LYS A 295 13.39 -13.03 20.69
CA LYS A 295 13.58 -14.32 21.38
C LYS A 295 12.26 -15.06 21.65
N ILE A 296 11.26 -14.87 20.80
CA ILE A 296 9.95 -15.54 20.86
C ILE A 296 10.01 -16.83 20.03
N ARG A 297 9.48 -17.92 20.55
CA ARG A 297 9.34 -19.18 19.80
C ARG A 297 8.18 -19.10 18.81
N PHE A 298 8.44 -18.54 17.63
CA PHE A 298 7.44 -18.39 16.58
C PHE A 298 6.80 -19.71 16.16
N MET A 299 7.56 -20.82 16.19
CA MET A 299 7.08 -22.14 15.82
C MET A 299 5.85 -22.63 16.61
N ASP A 300 5.65 -22.13 17.81
CA ASP A 300 4.53 -22.50 18.70
C ASP A 300 3.33 -21.53 18.57
N SER A 301 3.48 -20.44 17.83
CA SER A 301 2.46 -19.40 17.67
C SER A 301 1.26 -19.87 16.84
N SER A 302 0.11 -19.22 17.04
CA SER A 302 -1.08 -19.43 16.21
C SER A 302 -0.86 -18.94 14.79
N LEU A 303 -0.12 -17.86 14.60
CA LEU A 303 0.27 -17.33 13.29
C LEU A 303 1.05 -18.37 12.48
N ASN A 304 2.04 -19.04 13.08
CA ASN A 304 2.80 -20.08 12.39
C ASN A 304 1.94 -21.32 12.04
N LYS A 305 0.98 -21.67 12.90
CA LYS A 305 0.05 -22.77 12.60
C LYS A 305 -0.82 -22.46 11.39
N ILE A 306 -1.31 -21.22 11.29
CA ILE A 306 -2.08 -20.75 10.12
C ILE A 306 -1.21 -20.78 8.86
N LEU A 307 0.01 -20.26 8.93
CA LEU A 307 0.96 -20.27 7.80
C LEU A 307 1.22 -21.71 7.31
N LYS A 308 1.47 -22.67 8.19
CA LYS A 308 1.65 -24.08 7.82
C LYS A 308 0.42 -24.65 7.11
N GLN A 309 -0.78 -24.31 7.57
CA GLN A 309 -2.01 -24.75 6.91
C GLN A 309 -2.14 -24.14 5.51
N ILE A 310 -1.80 -22.85 5.35
CA ILE A 310 -1.80 -22.18 4.05
C ILE A 310 -0.81 -22.86 3.09
N TYR A 311 0.43 -23.15 3.52
CA TYR A 311 1.40 -23.87 2.68
C TYR A 311 0.90 -25.25 2.27
N ASN A 312 0.18 -25.96 3.14
CA ASN A 312 -0.42 -27.24 2.79
C ASN A 312 -1.53 -27.12 1.74
N LEU A 313 -2.28 -26.00 1.71
CA LEU A 313 -3.29 -25.76 0.66
C LEU A 313 -2.68 -25.57 -0.73
N ILE A 314 -1.46 -25.04 -0.80
CA ILE A 314 -0.76 -24.77 -2.06
C ILE A 314 -0.09 -26.03 -2.63
N LEU A 315 0.30 -26.98 -1.75
CA LEU A 315 1.01 -28.20 -2.14
C LEU A 315 0.09 -29.34 -2.59
N VAL A 316 -1.21 -29.18 -2.52
CA VAL A 316 -2.25 -30.11 -2.97
C VAL A 316 -2.77 -29.73 -4.36
#